data_02cf66b5c637015dfab7212782f07519
#
_entry.id   02cf66b5c637015dfab7212782f07519
#
_cell.length_a   1.000
_cell.length_b   1.000
_cell.length_c   1.000
_cell.angle_alpha   90.00
_cell.angle_beta   90.00
_cell.angle_gamma   90.00
#
_symmetry.space_group_name_H-M   'P 1'
#
loop_
_entity.id
_entity.type
_entity.pdbx_description
1 polymer ?
#
loop_
_entity_poly.entity_id
_entity_poly.type
_entity_poly.pdbx_seq_one_letter_code
_entity_poly.pdbx_strand_id
1 'polypeptide(L)'
;MSRQTAIEVRRGRAAKRGHASRRARAASRRTLGALVALGVVALIAILIASEVNHAVSKLGLPLTNAEVIRKQAAEKHLDPALIAAVIYAESKFAPQRSSAGAEGLMQILPETAYFIAHLSGGSRFTESDLATPSINVAYGSYYLRYLLGHYDGNEMLAVAAYNAGLANVDRWVARARADGGHLTVAAIPFPETRAYVERVLSAQQDYRSTYPRQLGLR
;
A
#
# COMPACT_ATOMS: atom_id res chain seq x y z
N MET A 1 38.92 -68.59 -26.73
CA MET A 1 38.94 -67.44 -25.76
C MET A 1 38.53 -67.94 -24.39
N SER A 2 39.50 -67.88 -23.43
CA SER A 2 39.35 -68.48 -22.12
C SER A 2 38.26 -67.75 -21.29
N ARG A 3 37.50 -68.50 -20.46
CA ARG A 3 36.50 -67.95 -19.52
C ARG A 3 37.04 -66.86 -18.59
N GLN A 4 38.32 -66.84 -18.31
CA GLN A 4 38.97 -65.83 -17.51
C GLN A 4 39.02 -64.45 -18.14
N THR A 5 39.24 -64.36 -19.47
CA THR A 5 39.28 -63.07 -20.20
C THR A 5 37.90 -62.36 -20.22
N ALA A 6 36.81 -63.14 -20.27
CA ALA A 6 35.44 -62.61 -20.26
C ALA A 6 35.06 -62.04 -18.87
N ILE A 7 35.56 -62.61 -17.78
CA ILE A 7 35.30 -62.18 -16.41
C ILE A 7 36.02 -60.84 -16.11
N GLU A 8 37.27 -60.68 -16.56
CA GLU A 8 38.04 -59.44 -16.40
C GLU A 8 37.43 -58.23 -17.17
N VAL A 9 36.97 -58.49 -18.41
CA VAL A 9 36.32 -57.44 -19.21
C VAL A 9 34.99 -57.00 -18.58
N ARG A 10 34.23 -57.92 -17.98
CA ARG A 10 33.00 -57.58 -17.25
C ARG A 10 33.27 -56.81 -15.97
N ARG A 11 34.30 -57.13 -15.18
CA ARG A 11 34.68 -56.40 -13.98
C ARG A 11 35.19 -54.99 -14.29
N GLY A 12 35.98 -54.81 -15.35
CA GLY A 12 36.42 -53.48 -15.78
C GLY A 12 35.31 -52.56 -16.25
N ARG A 13 34.29 -53.13 -16.93
CA ARG A 13 33.07 -52.34 -17.35
C ARG A 13 32.18 -51.95 -16.16
N ALA A 14 32.03 -52.83 -15.16
CA ALA A 14 31.24 -52.54 -13.95
C ALA A 14 31.92 -51.46 -13.08
N ALA A 15 33.23 -51.50 -12.92
CA ALA A 15 33.98 -50.47 -12.17
C ALA A 15 33.93 -49.11 -12.84
N LYS A 16 34.04 -49.01 -14.18
CA LYS A 16 33.91 -47.76 -14.93
C LYS A 16 32.50 -47.14 -14.83
N ARG A 17 31.43 -47.98 -14.85
CA ARG A 17 30.05 -47.50 -14.68
C ARG A 17 29.77 -47.01 -13.28
N GLY A 18 30.34 -47.62 -12.22
CA GLY A 18 30.24 -47.19 -10.83
C GLY A 18 30.91 -45.81 -10.58
N HIS A 19 32.07 -45.56 -11.20
CA HIS A 19 32.73 -44.28 -11.09
C HIS A 19 32.04 -43.12 -11.85
N ALA A 20 31.47 -43.42 -13.03
CA ALA A 20 30.69 -42.42 -13.80
C ALA A 20 29.43 -42.02 -13.07
N SER A 21 28.66 -42.97 -12.48
CA SER A 21 27.45 -42.68 -11.72
C SER A 21 27.70 -41.87 -10.42
N ARG A 22 28.81 -42.14 -9.73
CA ARG A 22 29.23 -41.38 -8.55
C ARG A 22 29.62 -39.93 -8.90
N ARG A 23 30.34 -39.72 -10.00
CA ARG A 23 30.68 -38.38 -10.50
C ARG A 23 29.46 -37.60 -10.96
N ALA A 24 28.52 -38.22 -11.64
CA ALA A 24 27.26 -37.59 -12.06
C ALA A 24 26.38 -37.17 -10.85
N ARG A 25 26.27 -38.01 -9.83
CA ARG A 25 25.54 -37.69 -8.59
C ARG A 25 26.24 -36.59 -7.78
N ALA A 26 27.58 -36.54 -7.76
CA ALA A 26 28.33 -35.48 -7.09
C ALA A 26 28.20 -34.14 -7.84
N ALA A 27 28.21 -34.15 -9.17
CA ALA A 27 27.95 -32.96 -10.00
C ALA A 27 26.53 -32.43 -9.79
N SER A 28 25.51 -33.30 -9.81
CA SER A 28 24.10 -32.93 -9.55
C SER A 28 23.90 -32.33 -8.16
N ARG A 29 24.58 -32.86 -7.13
CA ARG A 29 24.49 -32.27 -5.77
C ARG A 29 25.18 -30.91 -5.68
N ARG A 30 26.26 -30.68 -6.42
CA ARG A 30 26.95 -29.38 -6.47
C ARG A 30 26.10 -28.34 -7.20
N THR A 31 25.47 -28.72 -8.32
CA THR A 31 24.55 -27.81 -9.06
C THR A 31 23.30 -27.48 -8.24
N LEU A 32 22.72 -28.47 -7.55
CA LEU A 32 21.58 -28.24 -6.67
C LEU A 32 21.96 -27.30 -5.50
N GLY A 33 23.12 -27.52 -4.87
CA GLY A 33 23.62 -26.64 -3.82
C GLY A 33 23.86 -25.21 -4.32
N ALA A 34 24.42 -25.05 -5.52
CA ALA A 34 24.61 -23.74 -6.13
C ALA A 34 23.28 -23.03 -6.43
N LEU A 35 22.27 -23.75 -6.93
CA LEU A 35 20.95 -23.17 -7.18
C LEU A 35 20.24 -22.74 -5.87
N VAL A 36 20.34 -23.55 -4.82
CA VAL A 36 19.79 -23.21 -3.50
C VAL A 36 20.52 -21.98 -2.94
N ALA A 37 21.85 -21.92 -3.03
CA ALA A 37 22.60 -20.75 -2.57
C ALA A 37 22.23 -19.48 -3.35
N LEU A 38 22.03 -19.59 -4.67
CA LEU A 38 21.60 -18.48 -5.51
C LEU A 38 20.18 -18.00 -5.14
N GLY A 39 19.27 -18.93 -4.84
CA GLY A 39 17.92 -18.62 -4.38
C GLY A 39 17.91 -17.91 -3.02
N VAL A 40 18.77 -18.34 -2.09
CA VAL A 40 18.94 -17.69 -0.77
C VAL A 40 19.50 -16.29 -0.93
N VAL A 41 20.54 -16.10 -1.77
CA VAL A 41 21.11 -14.77 -2.04
C VAL A 41 20.06 -13.84 -2.68
N ALA A 42 19.28 -14.33 -3.65
CA ALA A 42 18.21 -13.55 -4.26
C ALA A 42 17.14 -13.16 -3.25
N LEU A 43 16.73 -14.07 -2.36
CA LEU A 43 15.77 -13.78 -1.30
C LEU A 43 16.30 -12.71 -0.33
N ILE A 44 17.55 -12.83 0.10
CA ILE A 44 18.20 -11.84 0.98
C ILE A 44 18.28 -10.48 0.27
N ALA A 45 18.61 -10.45 -1.02
CA ALA A 45 18.66 -9.21 -1.79
C ALA A 45 17.29 -8.55 -1.91
N ILE A 46 16.22 -9.33 -2.10
CA ILE A 46 14.83 -8.83 -2.11
C ILE A 46 14.44 -8.25 -0.75
N LEU A 47 14.78 -8.94 0.34
CA LEU A 47 14.49 -8.48 1.70
C LEU A 47 15.24 -7.18 2.02
N ILE A 48 16.53 -7.09 1.67
CA ILE A 48 17.32 -5.87 1.85
C ILE A 48 16.79 -4.73 0.99
N ALA A 49 16.42 -5.00 -0.27
CA ALA A 49 15.85 -3.98 -1.14
C ALA A 49 14.51 -3.45 -0.62
N SER A 50 13.68 -4.30 -0.02
CA SER A 50 12.42 -3.88 0.61
C SER A 50 12.66 -2.98 1.83
N GLU A 51 13.62 -3.32 2.69
CA GLU A 51 13.99 -2.51 3.86
C GLU A 51 14.64 -1.17 3.47
N VAL A 52 15.49 -1.16 2.45
CA VAL A 52 16.09 0.08 1.93
C VAL A 52 15.03 0.99 1.32
N ASN A 53 14.12 0.46 0.51
CA ASN A 53 13.02 1.24 -0.05
C ASN A 53 12.11 1.80 1.06
N HIS A 54 11.84 1.02 2.10
CA HIS A 54 11.06 1.46 3.26
C HIS A 54 11.78 2.55 4.07
N ALA A 55 13.11 2.46 4.23
CA ALA A 55 13.91 3.47 4.89
C ALA A 55 14.00 4.77 4.07
N VAL A 56 14.13 4.66 2.74
CA VAL A 56 14.16 5.82 1.82
C VAL A 56 12.81 6.52 1.77
N SER A 57 11.70 5.77 1.76
CA SER A 57 10.35 6.36 1.80
C SER A 57 10.12 7.15 3.09
N LYS A 58 10.60 6.67 4.23
CA LYS A 58 10.52 7.37 5.52
C LYS A 58 11.31 8.68 5.57
N LEU A 59 12.45 8.75 4.89
CA LEU A 59 13.28 9.95 4.83
C LEU A 59 12.67 11.05 3.94
N GLY A 60 11.77 10.70 3.03
CA GLY A 60 11.12 11.62 2.08
C GLY A 60 9.68 12.00 2.42
N LEU A 61 9.11 11.57 3.56
CA LEU A 61 7.75 11.90 3.94
C LEU A 61 7.67 13.34 4.49
N PRO A 62 7.04 14.28 3.76
CA PRO A 62 6.85 15.63 4.29
C PRO A 62 5.77 15.62 5.39
N LEU A 63 5.94 16.43 6.41
CA LEU A 63 4.90 16.69 7.41
C LEU A 63 4.87 18.19 7.72
N THR A 64 3.86 18.86 7.19
CA THR A 64 3.51 20.23 7.55
C THR A 64 2.12 20.25 8.19
N ASN A 65 1.74 21.36 8.81
CA ASN A 65 0.40 21.50 9.43
C ASN A 65 0.06 20.42 10.47
N ALA A 66 1.05 19.82 11.14
CA ALA A 66 0.84 18.72 12.10
C ALA A 66 -0.13 19.10 13.24
N GLU A 67 -0.15 20.37 13.67
CA GLU A 67 -1.10 20.86 14.67
C GLU A 67 -2.54 20.81 14.18
N VAL A 68 -2.77 21.26 12.94
CA VAL A 68 -4.10 21.19 12.29
C VAL A 68 -4.55 19.73 12.16
N ILE A 69 -3.65 18.85 11.74
CA ILE A 69 -3.94 17.41 11.62
C ILE A 69 -4.34 16.83 12.98
N ARG A 70 -3.56 17.09 14.05
CA ARG A 70 -3.91 16.63 15.41
C ARG A 70 -5.26 17.15 15.88
N LYS A 71 -5.52 18.46 15.65
CA LYS A 71 -6.78 19.09 16.01
C LYS A 71 -7.94 18.39 15.32
N GLN A 72 -7.86 18.22 14.00
CA GLN A 72 -8.93 17.58 13.24
C GLN A 72 -9.10 16.09 13.57
N ALA A 73 -8.00 15.39 13.85
CA ALA A 73 -8.05 14.01 14.31
C ALA A 73 -8.80 13.88 15.65
N ALA A 74 -8.49 14.73 16.62
CA ALA A 74 -9.16 14.73 17.92
C ALA A 74 -10.65 15.10 17.81
N GLU A 75 -10.99 16.16 17.07
CA GLU A 75 -12.39 16.62 16.88
C GLU A 75 -13.29 15.59 16.18
N LYS A 76 -12.73 14.80 15.29
CA LYS A 76 -13.48 13.87 14.44
C LYS A 76 -13.24 12.40 14.77
N HIS A 77 -12.47 12.12 15.82
CA HIS A 77 -12.11 10.78 16.24
C HIS A 77 -11.49 9.95 15.09
N LEU A 78 -10.49 10.57 14.42
CA LEU A 78 -9.72 9.98 13.34
C LEU A 78 -8.29 9.67 13.78
N ASP A 79 -7.67 8.71 13.13
CA ASP A 79 -6.23 8.53 13.20
C ASP A 79 -5.50 9.69 12.51
N PRO A 80 -4.65 10.47 13.20
CA PRO A 80 -3.90 11.56 12.59
C PRO A 80 -2.93 11.07 11.51
N ALA A 81 -2.45 9.83 11.59
CA ALA A 81 -1.61 9.24 10.57
C ALA A 81 -2.40 8.96 9.27
N LEU A 82 -3.68 8.60 9.37
CA LEU A 82 -4.55 8.44 8.21
C LEU A 82 -4.80 9.78 7.51
N ILE A 83 -5.06 10.86 8.27
CA ILE A 83 -5.21 12.21 7.70
C ILE A 83 -3.92 12.61 6.97
N ALA A 84 -2.75 12.43 7.59
CA ALA A 84 -1.46 12.74 6.98
C ALA A 84 -1.21 11.92 5.70
N ALA A 85 -1.58 10.64 5.71
CA ALA A 85 -1.45 9.75 4.56
C ALA A 85 -2.33 10.16 3.38
N VAL A 86 -3.57 10.58 3.65
CA VAL A 86 -4.47 11.12 2.61
C VAL A 86 -3.89 12.43 2.04
N ILE A 87 -3.44 13.37 2.87
CA ILE A 87 -2.77 14.60 2.40
C ILE A 87 -1.56 14.27 1.52
N TYR A 88 -0.76 13.30 1.93
CA TYR A 88 0.40 12.86 1.15
C TYR A 88 0.01 12.26 -0.19
N ALA A 89 -1.02 11.43 -0.23
CA ALA A 89 -1.50 10.80 -1.47
C ALA A 89 -2.09 11.83 -2.44
N GLU A 90 -2.77 12.86 -1.93
CA GLU A 90 -3.45 13.90 -2.70
C GLU A 90 -2.49 14.98 -3.23
N SER A 91 -1.64 15.52 -2.37
CA SER A 91 -0.86 16.71 -2.72
C SER A 91 0.62 16.62 -2.35
N LYS A 92 1.07 15.55 -1.67
CA LYS A 92 2.41 15.48 -1.04
C LYS A 92 2.70 16.70 -0.13
N PHE A 93 1.66 17.20 0.56
CA PHE A 93 1.72 18.43 1.38
C PHE A 93 2.03 19.72 0.61
N ALA A 94 1.95 19.73 -0.71
CA ALA A 94 2.07 20.92 -1.55
C ALA A 94 0.66 21.31 -2.06
N PRO A 95 0.00 22.31 -1.44
CA PRO A 95 -1.36 22.66 -1.83
C PRO A 95 -1.40 23.16 -3.27
N GLN A 96 -2.31 22.62 -4.08
CA GLN A 96 -2.45 22.93 -5.49
C GLN A 96 -3.90 22.84 -5.92
N ARG A 97 -4.21 23.42 -7.09
CA ARG A 97 -5.48 23.20 -7.77
C ARG A 97 -5.27 22.23 -8.92
N SER A 98 -6.06 21.17 -8.97
CA SER A 98 -6.01 20.19 -10.04
C SER A 98 -6.76 20.69 -11.30
N SER A 99 -6.51 20.06 -12.45
CA SER A 99 -7.26 20.32 -13.68
C SER A 99 -8.76 20.00 -13.54
N ALA A 100 -9.13 19.10 -12.63
CA ALA A 100 -10.50 18.77 -12.32
C ALA A 100 -11.15 19.74 -11.31
N GLY A 101 -10.43 20.78 -10.86
CA GLY A 101 -10.90 21.76 -9.90
C GLY A 101 -10.80 21.36 -8.44
N ALA A 102 -10.20 20.23 -8.11
CA ALA A 102 -9.94 19.87 -6.72
C ALA A 102 -8.87 20.80 -6.12
N GLU A 103 -9.06 21.20 -4.85
CA GLU A 103 -8.31 22.27 -4.21
C GLU A 103 -7.59 21.81 -2.95
N GLY A 104 -6.38 22.32 -2.73
CA GLY A 104 -5.67 22.33 -1.47
C GLY A 104 -4.95 21.02 -1.11
N LEU A 105 -4.66 20.85 0.18
CA LEU A 105 -3.87 19.73 0.71
C LEU A 105 -4.55 18.38 0.53
N MET A 106 -5.86 18.33 0.72
CA MET A 106 -6.66 17.10 0.64
C MET A 106 -7.48 17.00 -0.67
N GLN A 107 -7.19 17.87 -1.66
CA GLN A 107 -7.77 17.87 -3.00
C GLN A 107 -9.32 17.72 -2.98
N ILE A 108 -9.96 18.64 -2.27
CA ILE A 108 -11.41 18.63 -2.16
C ILE A 108 -12.04 19.27 -3.40
N LEU A 109 -12.96 18.56 -4.03
CA LEU A 109 -13.79 19.09 -5.10
C LEU A 109 -14.83 20.07 -4.52
N PRO A 110 -15.16 21.16 -5.23
CA PRO A 110 -16.19 22.12 -4.80
C PRO A 110 -17.52 21.45 -4.44
N GLU A 111 -17.99 20.50 -5.23
CA GLU A 111 -19.22 19.74 -4.98
C GLU A 111 -19.17 19.00 -3.64
N THR A 112 -18.03 18.34 -3.35
CA THR A 112 -17.82 17.65 -2.08
C THR A 112 -17.81 18.65 -0.92
N ALA A 113 -17.19 19.81 -1.10
CA ALA A 113 -17.17 20.84 -0.08
C ALA A 113 -18.56 21.42 0.20
N TYR A 114 -19.37 21.68 -0.80
CA TYR A 114 -20.77 22.11 -0.61
C TYR A 114 -21.61 21.03 0.09
N PHE A 115 -21.43 19.76 -0.28
CA PHE A 115 -22.06 18.65 0.43
C PHE A 115 -21.67 18.62 1.91
N ILE A 116 -20.40 18.78 2.23
CA ILE A 116 -19.91 18.81 3.61
C ILE A 116 -20.43 20.06 4.35
N ALA A 117 -20.41 21.21 3.72
CA ALA A 117 -20.94 22.45 4.30
C ALA A 117 -22.42 22.29 4.68
N HIS A 118 -23.21 21.68 3.81
CA HIS A 118 -24.63 21.39 4.08
C HIS A 118 -24.79 20.44 5.27
N LEU A 119 -24.03 19.36 5.34
CA LEU A 119 -24.09 18.38 6.43
C LEU A 119 -23.64 18.95 7.77
N SER A 120 -22.62 19.83 7.76
CA SER A 120 -22.04 20.42 8.98
C SER A 120 -22.69 21.70 9.44
N GLY A 121 -23.71 22.22 8.71
CA GLY A 121 -24.36 23.49 9.01
C GLY A 121 -23.51 24.71 8.64
N GLY A 122 -22.51 24.57 7.78
CA GLY A 122 -21.60 25.63 7.31
C GLY A 122 -22.28 26.58 6.32
N SER A 123 -23.01 27.59 6.80
CA SER A 123 -23.77 28.52 5.94
C SER A 123 -22.96 29.61 5.24
N ARG A 124 -21.68 29.78 5.59
CA ARG A 124 -20.79 30.84 5.07
C ARG A 124 -19.65 30.35 4.21
N PHE A 125 -19.61 29.05 3.89
CA PHE A 125 -18.56 28.47 3.08
C PHE A 125 -18.57 29.05 1.66
N THR A 126 -17.39 29.38 1.16
CA THR A 126 -17.13 29.73 -0.22
C THR A 126 -16.03 28.83 -0.79
N GLU A 127 -16.04 28.59 -2.11
CA GLU A 127 -15.04 27.72 -2.75
C GLU A 127 -13.59 28.20 -2.49
N SER A 128 -13.38 29.53 -2.43
CA SER A 128 -12.05 30.10 -2.15
C SER A 128 -11.50 29.73 -0.76
N ASP A 129 -12.34 29.34 0.18
CA ASP A 129 -11.90 28.90 1.52
C ASP A 129 -11.08 27.63 1.47
N LEU A 130 -11.28 26.79 0.42
CA LEU A 130 -10.50 25.57 0.23
C LEU A 130 -9.02 25.80 -0.02
N ALA A 131 -8.61 26.99 -0.44
CA ALA A 131 -7.20 27.35 -0.57
C ALA A 131 -6.50 27.50 0.80
N THR A 132 -7.29 27.70 1.88
CA THR A 132 -6.76 27.82 3.24
C THR A 132 -6.46 26.45 3.83
N PRO A 133 -5.19 26.12 4.18
CA PRO A 133 -4.82 24.77 4.63
C PRO A 133 -5.63 24.25 5.80
N SER A 134 -5.92 25.07 6.81
CA SER A 134 -6.69 24.65 7.98
C SER A 134 -8.14 24.33 7.65
N ILE A 135 -8.76 25.07 6.74
CA ILE A 135 -10.14 24.84 6.28
C ILE A 135 -10.17 23.59 5.41
N ASN A 136 -9.22 23.48 4.48
CA ASN A 136 -9.11 22.33 3.60
C ASN A 136 -8.96 21.01 4.36
N VAL A 137 -8.03 20.97 5.35
CA VAL A 137 -7.86 19.78 6.20
C VAL A 137 -9.10 19.52 7.05
N ALA A 138 -9.81 20.56 7.52
CA ALA A 138 -11.04 20.38 8.29
C ALA A 138 -12.14 19.73 7.44
N TYR A 139 -12.32 20.18 6.19
CA TYR A 139 -13.30 19.64 5.24
C TYR A 139 -12.94 18.22 4.81
N GLY A 140 -11.68 17.97 4.42
CA GLY A 140 -11.23 16.64 4.03
C GLY A 140 -11.34 15.62 5.16
N SER A 141 -10.98 16.02 6.38
CA SER A 141 -11.14 15.17 7.57
C SER A 141 -12.61 14.90 7.89
N TYR A 142 -13.50 15.87 7.70
CA TYR A 142 -14.92 15.65 7.86
C TYR A 142 -15.46 14.63 6.85
N TYR A 143 -15.06 14.76 5.59
CA TYR A 143 -15.46 13.82 4.54
C TYR A 143 -14.92 12.42 4.81
N LEU A 144 -13.66 12.31 5.23
CA LEU A 144 -13.06 11.03 5.62
C LEU A 144 -13.83 10.38 6.78
N ARG A 145 -14.22 11.17 7.80
CA ARG A 145 -15.05 10.69 8.91
C ARG A 145 -16.41 10.22 8.44
N TYR A 146 -17.05 10.97 7.53
CA TYR A 146 -18.32 10.59 6.93
C TYR A 146 -18.22 9.23 6.21
N LEU A 147 -17.18 9.05 5.39
CA LEU A 147 -16.94 7.80 4.66
C LEU A 147 -16.66 6.62 5.60
N LEU A 148 -15.85 6.83 6.64
CA LEU A 148 -15.61 5.81 7.66
C LEU A 148 -16.90 5.42 8.38
N GLY A 149 -17.77 6.37 8.68
CA GLY A 149 -19.07 6.08 9.25
C GLY A 149 -19.98 5.28 8.32
N HIS A 150 -19.95 5.58 7.01
CA HIS A 150 -20.72 4.88 5.99
C HIS A 150 -20.28 3.40 5.81
N TYR A 151 -19.01 3.12 6.02
CA TYR A 151 -18.44 1.77 5.88
C TYR A 151 -18.10 1.10 7.22
N ASP A 152 -18.77 1.45 8.31
CA ASP A 152 -18.61 0.81 9.63
C ASP A 152 -17.14 0.80 10.13
N GLY A 153 -16.38 1.83 9.81
CA GLY A 153 -14.96 1.97 10.18
C GLY A 153 -13.98 1.26 9.25
N ASN A 154 -14.43 0.68 8.15
CA ASN A 154 -13.55 0.04 7.18
C ASN A 154 -12.71 1.08 6.43
N GLU A 155 -11.45 1.25 6.85
CA GLU A 155 -10.53 2.25 6.28
C GLU A 155 -10.28 2.03 4.78
N MET A 156 -10.16 0.78 4.33
CA MET A 156 -9.92 0.46 2.92
C MET A 156 -11.08 0.94 2.03
N LEU A 157 -12.32 0.71 2.46
CA LEU A 157 -13.50 1.14 1.71
C LEU A 157 -13.67 2.67 1.76
N ALA A 158 -13.42 3.29 2.91
CA ALA A 158 -13.47 4.74 3.07
C ALA A 158 -12.43 5.45 2.20
N VAL A 159 -11.20 4.96 2.17
CA VAL A 159 -10.12 5.49 1.32
C VAL A 159 -10.41 5.27 -0.17
N ALA A 160 -10.96 4.11 -0.54
CA ALA A 160 -11.40 3.87 -1.91
C ALA A 160 -12.50 4.84 -2.34
N ALA A 161 -13.48 5.11 -1.45
CA ALA A 161 -14.56 6.03 -1.73
C ALA A 161 -14.13 7.51 -1.75
N TYR A 162 -13.10 7.86 -0.99
CA TYR A 162 -12.49 9.19 -1.05
C TYR A 162 -11.99 9.51 -2.46
N ASN A 163 -11.33 8.55 -3.10
CA ASN A 163 -10.78 8.70 -4.45
C ASN A 163 -11.80 8.44 -5.57
N ALA A 164 -12.54 7.34 -5.50
CA ALA A 164 -13.42 6.90 -6.58
C ALA A 164 -14.87 7.43 -6.47
N GLY A 165 -15.21 8.04 -5.34
CA GLY A 165 -16.57 8.41 -5.01
C GLY A 165 -17.40 7.25 -4.42
N LEU A 166 -18.28 7.60 -3.48
CA LEU A 166 -19.09 6.69 -2.69
C LEU A 166 -19.93 5.75 -3.55
N ALA A 167 -20.62 6.27 -4.58
CA ALA A 167 -21.49 5.46 -5.43
C ALA A 167 -20.76 4.35 -6.21
N ASN A 168 -19.49 4.55 -6.56
CA ASN A 168 -18.69 3.52 -7.20
C ASN A 168 -18.39 2.38 -6.23
N VAL A 169 -17.91 2.73 -5.04
CA VAL A 169 -17.53 1.74 -4.03
C VAL A 169 -18.74 0.96 -3.53
N ASP A 170 -19.88 1.61 -3.33
CA ASP A 170 -21.12 0.92 -2.95
C ASP A 170 -21.52 -0.14 -3.98
N ARG A 171 -21.41 0.18 -5.28
CA ARG A 171 -21.66 -0.81 -6.34
C ARG A 171 -20.67 -1.97 -6.30
N TRP A 172 -19.41 -1.69 -6.04
CA TRP A 172 -18.39 -2.75 -5.96
C TRP A 172 -18.61 -3.65 -4.74
N VAL A 173 -18.93 -3.07 -3.60
CA VAL A 173 -19.27 -3.81 -2.37
C VAL A 173 -20.51 -4.66 -2.57
N ALA A 174 -21.57 -4.11 -3.17
CA ALA A 174 -22.79 -4.85 -3.46
C ALA A 174 -22.54 -6.04 -4.37
N ARG A 175 -21.72 -5.86 -5.41
CA ARG A 175 -21.32 -6.95 -6.32
C ARG A 175 -20.53 -8.03 -5.60
N ALA A 176 -19.52 -7.64 -4.83
CA ALA A 176 -18.70 -8.60 -4.08
C ALA A 176 -19.54 -9.43 -3.09
N ARG A 177 -20.54 -8.80 -2.44
CA ARG A 177 -21.50 -9.49 -1.56
C ARG A 177 -22.40 -10.45 -2.33
N ALA A 178 -22.88 -10.07 -3.51
CA ALA A 178 -23.70 -10.93 -4.36
C ALA A 178 -22.93 -12.18 -4.81
N ASP A 179 -21.62 -12.04 -4.99
CA ASP A 179 -20.70 -13.16 -5.32
C ASP A 179 -20.27 -13.97 -4.07
N GLY A 180 -20.88 -13.70 -2.90
CA GLY A 180 -20.64 -14.44 -1.65
C GLY A 180 -19.36 -14.03 -0.91
N GLY A 181 -18.73 -12.91 -1.28
CA GLY A 181 -17.48 -12.43 -0.69
C GLY A 181 -17.53 -11.00 -0.17
N HIS A 182 -16.35 -10.39 -0.06
CA HIS A 182 -16.16 -9.00 0.30
C HIS A 182 -15.18 -8.33 -0.69
N LEU A 183 -15.28 -7.01 -0.83
CA LEU A 183 -14.35 -6.25 -1.67
C LEU A 183 -12.97 -6.22 -1.02
N THR A 184 -11.96 -6.66 -1.76
CA THR A 184 -10.55 -6.56 -1.38
C THR A 184 -9.85 -5.50 -2.23
N VAL A 185 -8.66 -5.04 -1.81
CA VAL A 185 -7.88 -4.05 -2.60
C VAL A 185 -7.63 -4.57 -4.01
N ALA A 186 -7.23 -5.83 -4.17
CA ALA A 186 -6.97 -6.45 -5.47
C ALA A 186 -8.22 -6.51 -6.38
N ALA A 187 -9.42 -6.55 -5.78
CA ALA A 187 -10.70 -6.61 -6.50
C ALA A 187 -11.28 -5.23 -6.85
N ILE A 188 -10.64 -4.13 -6.43
CA ILE A 188 -11.06 -2.78 -6.84
C ILE A 188 -10.92 -2.66 -8.37
N PRO A 189 -12.03 -2.36 -9.12
CA PRO A 189 -12.00 -2.37 -10.58
C PRO A 189 -11.12 -1.28 -11.19
N PHE A 190 -11.03 -0.10 -10.54
CA PHE A 190 -10.25 1.02 -11.05
C PHE A 190 -8.77 0.89 -10.61
N PRO A 191 -7.82 0.71 -11.55
CA PRO A 191 -6.41 0.57 -11.20
C PRO A 191 -5.84 1.77 -10.44
N GLU A 192 -6.29 2.98 -10.78
CA GLU A 192 -5.91 4.21 -10.09
C GLU A 192 -6.32 4.20 -8.63
N THR A 193 -7.59 3.86 -8.35
CA THR A 193 -8.12 3.78 -6.98
C THR A 193 -7.43 2.67 -6.18
N ARG A 194 -7.11 1.54 -6.82
CA ARG A 194 -6.34 0.46 -6.17
C ARG A 194 -4.97 0.97 -5.71
N ALA A 195 -4.22 1.58 -6.63
CA ALA A 195 -2.91 2.17 -6.31
C ALA A 195 -3.00 3.30 -5.27
N TYR A 196 -4.09 4.06 -5.28
CA TYR A 196 -4.36 5.10 -4.28
C TYR A 196 -4.56 4.48 -2.89
N VAL A 197 -5.40 3.47 -2.75
CA VAL A 197 -5.65 2.76 -1.48
C VAL A 197 -4.34 2.16 -0.93
N GLU A 198 -3.59 1.45 -1.76
CA GLU A 198 -2.31 0.88 -1.36
C GLU A 198 -1.34 1.96 -0.85
N ARG A 199 -1.24 3.08 -1.56
CA ARG A 199 -0.39 4.22 -1.19
C ARG A 199 -0.82 4.84 0.14
N VAL A 200 -2.12 5.09 0.35
CA VAL A 200 -2.61 5.69 1.59
C VAL A 200 -2.37 4.76 2.78
N LEU A 201 -2.72 3.48 2.68
CA LEU A 201 -2.56 2.54 3.78
C LEU A 201 -1.08 2.29 4.13
N SER A 202 -0.20 2.25 3.13
CA SER A 202 1.25 2.19 3.35
C SER A 202 1.78 3.46 4.02
N ALA A 203 1.41 4.64 3.48
CA ALA A 203 1.84 5.92 4.03
C ALA A 203 1.33 6.12 5.47
N GLN A 204 0.13 5.66 5.82
CA GLN A 204 -0.38 5.71 7.18
C GLN A 204 0.54 5.00 8.18
N GLN A 205 1.02 3.80 7.83
CA GLN A 205 1.97 3.05 8.66
C GLN A 205 3.31 3.78 8.77
N ASP A 206 3.78 4.37 7.67
CA ASP A 206 5.02 5.13 7.63
C ASP A 206 4.93 6.41 8.47
N TYR A 207 3.81 7.17 8.39
CA TYR A 207 3.57 8.34 9.25
C TYR A 207 3.49 7.98 10.73
N ARG A 208 2.84 6.86 11.07
CA ARG A 208 2.76 6.35 12.43
C ARG A 208 4.13 6.04 13.03
N SER A 209 4.99 5.43 12.23
CA SER A 209 6.34 5.03 12.68
C SER A 209 7.34 6.18 12.67
N THR A 210 7.21 7.15 11.75
CA THR A 210 8.17 8.23 11.56
C THR A 210 7.87 9.45 12.44
N TYR A 211 6.59 9.78 12.60
CA TYR A 211 6.13 11.01 13.27
C TYR A 211 5.18 10.79 14.46
N PRO A 212 5.42 9.80 15.35
CA PRO A 212 4.47 9.50 16.42
C PRO A 212 4.26 10.70 17.36
N ARG A 213 5.33 11.39 17.73
CA ARG A 213 5.26 12.56 18.62
C ARG A 213 4.57 13.75 17.95
N GLN A 214 4.92 14.05 16.69
CA GLN A 214 4.37 15.19 15.93
C GLN A 214 2.88 15.00 15.66
N LEU A 215 2.43 13.77 15.51
CA LEU A 215 1.02 13.40 15.29
C LEU A 215 0.26 13.15 16.60
N GLY A 216 0.93 13.20 17.76
CA GLY A 216 0.30 12.95 19.07
C GLY A 216 -0.10 11.47 19.30
N LEU A 217 0.54 10.55 18.61
CA LEU A 217 0.40 9.11 18.81
C LEU A 217 1.24 8.68 20.02
N ARG A 218 0.70 7.77 20.83
CA ARG A 218 1.35 7.22 22.03
C ARG A 218 2.15 5.98 21.71
#